data_219321febe3488ea03f47661a84d35b1
#
_entry.id   219321febe3488ea03f47661a84d35b1
#
_cell.length_a   1.000
_cell.length_b   1.000
_cell.length_c   1.000
_cell.angle_alpha   90.00
_cell.angle_beta   90.00
_cell.angle_gamma   90.00
#
_symmetry.space_group_name_H-M   'P 1'
#
loop_
_entity.id
_entity.type
_entity.pdbx_description
1 polymer ?
#
loop_
_entity_poly.entity_id
_entity_poly.type
_entity_poly.pdbx_seq_one_letter_code
_entity_poly.pdbx_strand_id
1 'polypeptide(L)'
;MPRGVIDIEGIQSPEMQALKNKTTPEDLPFNITKIGHVVLRCTDMERSVKFYTDVLGFRVTDVYPETMIPGRMVFMRCNNDHHGVALVGGIDKPSPNEELHHMAFEVDSLDEVLRAREHLKKHDVTILF
;
A
#
# COMPACT_ATOMS: atom_id res chain seq x y z
N MET A 1 10.36 -12.08 11.27
CA MET A 1 10.71 -12.95 10.11
C MET A 1 12.21 -13.13 10.05
N PRO A 2 12.73 -14.36 9.96
CA PRO A 2 14.15 -14.54 9.70
C PRO A 2 14.48 -13.96 8.33
N ARG A 3 15.47 -13.10 8.29
CA ARG A 3 15.88 -12.41 7.06
C ARG A 3 16.98 -13.17 6.37
N GLY A 4 16.91 -13.22 5.05
CA GLY A 4 18.03 -13.72 4.26
C GLY A 4 18.15 -15.24 4.16
N VAL A 5 17.19 -15.99 4.66
CA VAL A 5 17.17 -17.45 4.48
C VAL A 5 16.26 -17.79 3.30
N ILE A 6 16.85 -18.38 2.26
CA ILE A 6 16.10 -18.92 1.12
C ILE A 6 15.93 -20.42 1.36
N ASP A 7 14.71 -20.86 1.60
CA ASP A 7 14.36 -22.27 1.72
C ASP A 7 14.03 -22.85 0.34
N ILE A 8 15.06 -23.35 -0.33
CA ILE A 8 14.94 -23.90 -1.70
C ILE A 8 14.04 -25.14 -1.71
N GLU A 9 14.18 -26.02 -0.73
CA GLU A 9 13.36 -27.24 -0.64
C GLU A 9 11.88 -26.90 -0.45
N GLY A 10 11.59 -25.96 0.44
CA GLY A 10 10.22 -25.47 0.65
C GLY A 10 9.64 -24.81 -0.60
N ILE A 11 10.42 -23.99 -1.30
CA ILE A 11 10.00 -23.37 -2.58
C ILE A 11 9.69 -24.45 -3.63
N GLN A 12 10.47 -25.52 -3.67
CA GLN A 12 10.31 -26.61 -4.65
C GLN A 12 9.31 -27.68 -4.22
N SER A 13 8.70 -27.55 -3.05
CA SER A 13 7.70 -28.50 -2.58
C SER A 13 6.53 -28.61 -3.57
N PRO A 14 5.88 -29.79 -3.70
CA PRO A 14 4.75 -29.97 -4.60
C PRO A 14 3.63 -28.96 -4.38
N GLU A 15 3.36 -28.60 -3.14
CA GLU A 15 2.36 -27.61 -2.76
C GLU A 15 2.69 -26.22 -3.34
N MET A 16 3.92 -25.74 -3.17
CA MET A 16 4.35 -24.44 -3.68
C MET A 16 4.42 -24.44 -5.22
N GLN A 17 4.86 -25.52 -5.82
CA GLN A 17 4.90 -25.63 -7.27
C GLN A 17 3.50 -25.69 -7.88
N ALA A 18 2.53 -26.30 -7.24
CA ALA A 18 1.13 -26.29 -7.68
C ALA A 18 0.56 -24.87 -7.70
N LEU A 19 0.84 -24.07 -6.68
CA LEU A 19 0.43 -22.66 -6.64
C LEU A 19 1.15 -21.83 -7.72
N LYS A 20 2.46 -21.99 -7.85
CA LYS A 20 3.26 -21.26 -8.84
C LYS A 20 2.82 -21.54 -10.27
N ASN A 21 2.43 -22.77 -10.58
CA ASN A 21 2.07 -23.22 -11.91
C ASN A 21 0.57 -23.04 -12.20
N LYS A 22 -0.18 -22.37 -11.33
CA LYS A 22 -1.59 -22.07 -11.58
C LYS A 22 -1.72 -21.20 -12.84
N THR A 23 -2.45 -21.71 -13.82
CA THR A 23 -2.71 -20.99 -15.06
C THR A 23 -3.96 -20.13 -14.97
N THR A 24 -4.04 -19.14 -15.86
CA THR A 24 -5.24 -18.31 -16.03
C THR A 24 -5.95 -18.70 -17.34
N PRO A 25 -7.29 -18.52 -17.41
CA PRO A 25 -8.01 -18.71 -18.67
C PRO A 25 -7.51 -17.74 -19.75
N GLU A 26 -7.46 -18.20 -21.02
CA GLU A 26 -7.03 -17.38 -22.16
C GLU A 26 -8.16 -16.52 -22.73
N ASP A 27 -9.40 -16.88 -22.47
CA ASP A 27 -10.60 -16.31 -23.10
C ASP A 27 -11.42 -15.43 -22.16
N LEU A 28 -10.78 -14.76 -21.21
CA LEU A 28 -11.45 -13.77 -20.34
C LEU A 28 -11.99 -12.61 -21.18
N PRO A 29 -13.22 -12.12 -20.87
CA PRO A 29 -13.85 -11.04 -21.64
C PRO A 29 -13.26 -9.66 -21.35
N PHE A 30 -12.26 -9.53 -20.52
CA PHE A 30 -11.58 -8.29 -20.17
C PHE A 30 -10.12 -8.54 -19.80
N ASN A 31 -9.36 -7.47 -19.74
CA ASN A 31 -7.95 -7.49 -19.33
C ASN A 31 -7.70 -6.41 -18.28
N ILE A 32 -7.19 -6.80 -17.11
CA ILE A 32 -6.78 -5.85 -16.07
C ILE A 32 -5.39 -5.32 -16.43
N THR A 33 -5.27 -4.02 -16.62
CA THR A 33 -4.02 -3.37 -17.06
C THR A 33 -3.12 -2.95 -15.91
N LYS A 34 -3.71 -2.58 -14.75
CA LYS A 34 -2.96 -2.19 -13.55
C LYS A 34 -3.84 -2.22 -12.31
N ILE A 35 -3.23 -2.17 -11.14
CA ILE A 35 -3.94 -1.88 -9.90
C ILE A 35 -4.26 -0.39 -9.90
N GLY A 36 -5.56 -0.03 -9.94
CA GLY A 36 -6.01 1.35 -10.04
C GLY A 36 -5.75 2.14 -8.77
N HIS A 37 -6.27 1.66 -7.64
CA HIS A 37 -6.09 2.28 -6.34
C HIS A 37 -6.34 1.28 -5.21
N VAL A 38 -5.90 1.64 -4.01
CA VAL A 38 -6.27 0.96 -2.75
C VAL A 38 -6.94 1.95 -1.83
N VAL A 39 -7.91 1.47 -1.06
CA VAL A 39 -8.58 2.24 -0.01
C VAL A 39 -8.23 1.62 1.33
N LEU A 40 -7.71 2.44 2.23
CA LEU A 40 -7.32 2.04 3.57
C LEU A 40 -8.28 2.66 4.59
N ARG A 41 -8.63 1.89 5.60
CA ARG A 41 -9.31 2.45 6.77
C ARG A 41 -8.30 3.04 7.73
N CYS A 42 -8.67 4.16 8.37
CA CYS A 42 -7.82 4.79 9.37
C CYS A 42 -8.65 5.21 10.60
N THR A 43 -7.99 5.23 11.74
CA THR A 43 -8.59 5.65 13.01
C THR A 43 -8.51 7.15 13.23
N ASP A 44 -7.55 7.80 12.61
CA ASP A 44 -7.29 9.25 12.71
C ASP A 44 -6.99 9.80 11.31
N MET A 45 -7.99 10.40 10.68
CA MET A 45 -7.91 10.87 9.31
C MET A 45 -6.82 11.93 9.14
N GLU A 46 -6.78 12.92 10.02
CA GLU A 46 -5.83 14.04 9.94
C GLU A 46 -4.39 13.56 10.07
N ARG A 47 -4.13 12.64 10.98
CA ARG A 47 -2.81 12.02 11.18
C ARG A 47 -2.40 11.21 9.94
N SER A 48 -3.29 10.41 9.39
CA SER A 48 -3.01 9.59 8.20
C SER A 48 -2.77 10.45 6.96
N VAL A 49 -3.59 11.47 6.73
CA VAL A 49 -3.39 12.43 5.63
C VAL A 49 -2.04 13.13 5.77
N LYS A 50 -1.71 13.60 6.98
CA LYS A 50 -0.42 14.24 7.25
C LYS A 50 0.76 13.32 6.91
N PHE A 51 0.69 12.04 7.29
CA PHE A 51 1.72 11.07 6.96
C PHE A 51 1.90 10.91 5.44
N TYR A 52 0.82 10.69 4.71
CA TYR A 52 0.89 10.51 3.26
C TYR A 52 1.34 11.79 2.53
N THR A 53 0.94 12.97 2.99
CA THR A 53 1.32 14.23 2.36
C THR A 53 2.71 14.71 2.79
N ASP A 54 2.95 14.89 4.08
CA ASP A 54 4.17 15.50 4.60
C ASP A 54 5.37 14.54 4.57
N VAL A 55 5.14 13.25 4.80
CA VAL A 55 6.23 12.26 4.84
C VAL A 55 6.44 11.60 3.49
N LEU A 56 5.38 11.16 2.81
CA LEU A 56 5.48 10.44 1.55
C LEU A 56 5.30 11.30 0.30
N GLY A 57 4.86 12.55 0.44
CA GLY A 57 4.76 13.48 -0.70
C GLY A 57 3.54 13.27 -1.59
N PHE A 58 2.53 12.53 -1.16
CA PHE A 58 1.26 12.46 -1.88
C PHE A 58 0.54 13.81 -1.86
N ARG A 59 -0.32 14.04 -2.84
CA ARG A 59 -1.17 15.22 -2.91
C ARG A 59 -2.63 14.81 -2.83
N VAL A 60 -3.41 15.54 -2.01
CA VAL A 60 -4.86 15.35 -1.95
C VAL A 60 -5.48 15.86 -3.24
N THR A 61 -6.30 15.03 -3.87
CA THR A 61 -6.99 15.34 -5.11
C THR A 61 -8.48 15.59 -4.91
N ASP A 62 -9.08 14.93 -3.91
CA ASP A 62 -10.50 15.08 -3.64
C ASP A 62 -10.83 14.67 -2.21
N VAL A 63 -11.98 15.13 -1.70
CA VAL A 63 -12.44 14.82 -0.35
C VAL A 63 -13.96 14.62 -0.36
N TYR A 64 -14.44 13.63 0.41
CA TYR A 64 -15.86 13.40 0.64
C TYR A 64 -16.17 13.60 2.13
N PRO A 65 -17.13 14.48 2.45
CA PRO A 65 -17.52 14.72 3.84
C PRO A 65 -18.31 13.55 4.43
N GLU A 66 -18.51 13.58 5.74
CA GLU A 66 -19.30 12.59 6.49
C GLU A 66 -20.69 12.35 5.90
N THR A 67 -21.30 13.38 5.33
CA THR A 67 -22.63 13.30 4.71
C THR A 67 -22.66 12.49 3.40
N MET A 68 -21.50 12.30 2.76
CA MET A 68 -21.37 11.49 1.54
C MET A 68 -20.87 10.09 1.86
N ILE A 69 -19.85 9.99 2.68
CA ILE A 69 -19.23 8.73 3.10
C ILE A 69 -19.07 8.74 4.62
N PRO A 70 -19.71 7.82 5.36
CA PRO A 70 -19.49 7.70 6.78
C PRO A 70 -18.00 7.50 7.10
N GLY A 71 -17.49 8.37 7.96
CA GLY A 71 -16.06 8.39 8.31
C GLY A 71 -15.23 9.35 7.47
N ARG A 72 -15.80 10.00 6.47
CA ARG A 72 -15.12 10.84 5.48
C ARG A 72 -14.22 10.03 4.56
N MET A 73 -13.87 10.55 3.41
CA MET A 73 -12.92 9.93 2.49
C MET A 73 -11.99 10.98 1.89
N VAL A 74 -10.71 10.65 1.79
CA VAL A 74 -9.67 11.51 1.21
C VAL A 74 -8.95 10.73 0.12
N PHE A 75 -8.88 11.30 -1.08
CA PHE A 75 -8.22 10.73 -2.25
C PHE A 75 -6.87 11.41 -2.45
N MET A 76 -5.82 10.61 -2.72
CA MET A 76 -4.46 11.13 -2.84
C MET A 76 -3.74 10.51 -4.03
N ARG A 77 -2.90 11.31 -4.68
CA ARG A 77 -2.07 10.90 -5.82
C ARG A 77 -0.58 11.01 -5.53
N CYS A 78 0.19 10.15 -6.15
CA CYS A 78 1.65 10.23 -6.23
C CYS A 78 2.15 10.41 -7.67
N ASN A 79 1.25 10.34 -8.65
CA ASN A 79 1.54 10.46 -10.08
C ASN A 79 0.39 11.18 -10.81
N ASN A 80 0.27 11.02 -12.12
CA ASN A 80 -0.77 11.66 -12.92
C ASN A 80 -2.16 11.01 -12.80
N ASP A 81 -2.29 9.86 -12.17
CA ASP A 81 -3.60 9.29 -11.87
C ASP A 81 -4.34 10.19 -10.87
N HIS A 82 -5.67 10.20 -10.92
CA HIS A 82 -6.46 11.00 -9.98
C HIS A 82 -6.15 10.62 -8.53
N HIS A 83 -6.05 9.33 -8.25
CA HIS A 83 -5.65 8.84 -6.94
C HIS A 83 -5.06 7.42 -7.04
N GLY A 84 -4.17 7.10 -6.14
CA GLY A 84 -3.59 5.76 -5.97
C GLY A 84 -3.87 5.19 -4.59
N VAL A 85 -3.98 6.07 -3.60
CA VAL A 85 -4.36 5.72 -2.23
C VAL A 85 -5.52 6.62 -1.80
N ALA A 86 -6.53 6.01 -1.21
CA ALA A 86 -7.60 6.74 -0.54
C ALA A 86 -7.73 6.27 0.91
N LEU A 87 -8.18 7.16 1.76
CA LEU A 87 -8.40 6.89 3.19
C LEU A 87 -9.87 7.04 3.52
N VAL A 88 -10.40 6.09 4.29
CA VAL A 88 -11.75 6.16 4.88
C VAL A 88 -11.62 6.04 6.38
N GLY A 89 -12.17 7.00 7.10
CA GLY A 89 -12.19 7.00 8.56
C GLY A 89 -13.37 6.22 9.16
N GLY A 90 -13.77 6.60 10.36
CA GLY A 90 -14.95 6.07 11.01
C GLY A 90 -14.77 4.77 11.77
N ILE A 91 -13.53 4.36 12.05
CA ILE A 91 -13.22 3.24 12.94
C ILE A 91 -12.48 3.72 14.17
N ASP A 92 -12.75 3.11 15.32
CA ASP A 92 -12.16 3.49 16.61
C ASP A 92 -10.83 2.80 16.88
N LYS A 93 -10.62 1.63 16.30
CA LYS A 93 -9.46 0.78 16.56
C LYS A 93 -8.92 0.21 15.26
N PRO A 94 -7.58 0.00 15.15
CA PRO A 94 -7.02 -0.77 14.05
C PRO A 94 -7.61 -2.18 14.02
N SER A 95 -7.57 -2.82 12.84
CA SER A 95 -7.94 -4.23 12.74
C SER A 95 -7.07 -5.08 13.67
N PRO A 96 -7.65 -6.05 14.39
CA PRO A 96 -6.87 -7.00 15.19
C PRO A 96 -6.08 -7.98 14.32
N ASN A 97 -6.37 -8.06 13.04
CA ASN A 97 -5.69 -8.92 12.08
C ASN A 97 -4.81 -8.09 11.14
N GLU A 98 -3.80 -8.71 10.58
CA GLU A 98 -2.91 -8.09 9.58
C GLU A 98 -3.37 -8.44 8.16
N GLU A 99 -4.54 -7.98 7.76
CA GLU A 99 -5.08 -8.22 6.42
C GLU A 99 -4.22 -7.57 5.33
N LEU A 100 -3.71 -6.35 5.59
CA LEU A 100 -2.71 -5.69 4.76
C LEU A 100 -1.32 -6.02 5.30
N HIS A 101 -0.63 -6.93 4.64
CA HIS A 101 0.73 -7.30 5.04
C HIS A 101 1.70 -6.13 4.77
N HIS A 102 1.72 -5.62 3.56
CA HIS A 102 2.49 -4.43 3.19
C HIS A 102 1.99 -3.84 1.87
N MET A 103 2.40 -2.62 1.60
CA MET A 103 2.23 -1.92 0.34
C MET A 103 3.58 -1.36 -0.06
N ALA A 104 4.00 -1.60 -1.29
CA ALA A 104 5.28 -1.14 -1.80
C ALA A 104 5.07 0.02 -2.79
N PHE A 105 5.95 1.01 -2.69
CA PHE A 105 6.05 2.10 -3.65
C PHE A 105 7.37 2.01 -4.39
N GLU A 106 7.35 2.36 -5.66
CA GLU A 106 8.54 2.40 -6.51
C GLU A 106 9.06 3.83 -6.61
N VAL A 107 10.38 3.97 -6.59
CA VAL A 107 11.11 5.20 -6.92
C VAL A 107 12.08 4.92 -8.07
N ASP A 108 12.57 5.96 -8.74
CA ASP A 108 13.28 5.82 -10.01
C ASP A 108 14.70 5.29 -9.90
N SER A 109 15.34 5.37 -8.72
CA SER A 109 16.74 5.00 -8.57
C SER A 109 17.09 4.49 -7.19
N LEU A 110 18.22 3.79 -7.09
CA LEU A 110 18.78 3.38 -5.79
C LEU A 110 19.10 4.59 -4.91
N ASP A 111 19.60 5.67 -5.52
CA ASP A 111 19.90 6.90 -4.77
C ASP A 111 18.65 7.47 -4.11
N GLU A 112 17.48 7.41 -4.78
CA GLU A 112 16.22 7.80 -4.19
C GLU A 112 15.78 6.87 -3.07
N VAL A 113 16.02 5.58 -3.16
CA VAL A 113 15.76 4.63 -2.05
C VAL A 113 16.57 5.04 -0.81
N LEU A 114 17.85 5.36 -0.99
CA LEU A 114 18.71 5.78 0.11
C LEU A 114 18.27 7.12 0.71
N ARG A 115 17.89 8.08 -0.12
CA ARG A 115 17.35 9.37 0.34
C ARG A 115 16.02 9.19 1.07
N ALA A 116 15.15 8.34 0.55
CA ALA A 116 13.87 8.03 1.19
C ALA A 116 14.09 7.42 2.57
N ARG A 117 15.03 6.50 2.70
CA ARG A 117 15.38 5.89 3.99
C ARG A 117 15.79 6.93 5.04
N GLU A 118 16.67 7.87 4.67
CA GLU A 118 17.10 8.93 5.58
C GLU A 118 15.98 9.92 5.91
N HIS A 119 15.14 10.24 4.93
CA HIS A 119 13.96 11.08 5.12
C HIS A 119 12.96 10.43 6.10
N LEU A 120 12.67 9.15 5.92
CA LEU A 120 11.76 8.41 6.79
C LEU A 120 12.28 8.36 8.23
N LYS A 121 13.58 8.19 8.43
CA LYS A 121 14.19 8.25 9.77
C LYS A 121 13.99 9.62 10.44
N LYS A 122 14.13 10.70 9.69
CA LYS A 122 13.88 12.08 10.22
C LYS A 122 12.45 12.30 10.67
N HIS A 123 11.52 11.53 10.14
CA HIS A 123 10.10 11.57 10.51
C HIS A 123 9.70 10.44 11.48
N ASP A 124 10.67 9.87 12.18
CA ASP A 124 10.46 8.82 13.19
C ASP A 124 9.74 7.57 12.66
N VAL A 125 9.86 7.29 11.37
CA VAL A 125 9.34 6.07 10.78
C VAL A 125 10.29 4.91 11.09
N THR A 126 9.75 3.83 11.64
CA THR A 126 10.54 2.64 11.96
C THR A 126 11.05 1.98 10.68
N ILE A 127 12.37 1.84 10.58
CA ILE A 127 13.01 1.10 9.49
C ILE A 127 13.26 -0.33 9.97
N LEU A 128 12.66 -1.29 9.31
CA LEU A 128 12.74 -2.69 9.73
C LEU A 128 14.04 -3.38 9.28
N PHE A 129 14.72 -2.86 8.25
CA PHE A 129 15.97 -3.43 7.72
C PHE A 129 16.75 -2.47 6.83
#